data_4f841c1fb6a9efa9eb9ded190a137849
#
_entry.id   4f841c1fb6a9efa9eb9ded190a137849
#
_cell.length_a   1.000
_cell.length_b   1.000
_cell.length_c   1.000
_cell.angle_alpha   90.00
_cell.angle_beta   90.00
_cell.angle_gamma   90.00
#
_symmetry.space_group_name_H-M   'P 1'
#
loop_
_entity.id
_entity.type
_entity.pdbx_description
1 polymer ?
#
loop_
_entity_poly.entity_id
_entity_poly.type
_entity_poly.pdbx_seq_one_letter_code
_entity_poly.pdbx_strand_id
1 'polypeptide(L)'
;VTTLVAFILGLYVSKTVDIWWEIRHGQLQTVLNTLDSMSLRMAIYFPGTSEEDMEAKEQILRYGALSIKLLFKEAREIDAWTVEDRLTSGCDNLLDLEKEGLLTRQERHLLTHCPCRSQVVWVWVASYITRLCLDGKMPDPLRNQEYFLGECIQARNAIANVLARINTQFPLSYTHLVVFMVKLLLFVHAVVAGYILGLAYITGYYYWGAVQVAYLIIWTIFHQVPTAPTPSPPPPH
;
A
#
# COMPACT_ATOMS: atom_id res chain seq x y z
N VAL A 1 -15.03 15.81 -27.88
CA VAL A 1 -13.80 15.11 -27.45
C VAL A 1 -13.46 15.49 -26.01
N THR A 2 -13.36 16.78 -25.67
CA THR A 2 -12.98 17.26 -24.32
C THR A 2 -13.87 16.70 -23.22
N THR A 3 -15.20 16.69 -23.43
CA THR A 3 -16.17 16.17 -22.46
C THR A 3 -15.97 14.66 -22.21
N LEU A 4 -15.72 13.89 -23.28
CA LEU A 4 -15.48 12.45 -23.17
C LEU A 4 -14.19 12.15 -22.42
N VAL A 5 -13.12 12.89 -22.69
CA VAL A 5 -11.83 12.73 -22.00
C VAL A 5 -11.96 13.09 -20.52
N ALA A 6 -12.64 14.21 -20.20
CA ALA A 6 -12.90 14.61 -18.83
C ALA A 6 -13.72 13.55 -18.07
N PHE A 7 -14.71 12.95 -18.71
CA PHE A 7 -15.52 11.87 -18.13
C PHE A 7 -14.70 10.62 -17.85
N ILE A 8 -13.90 10.14 -18.82
CA ILE A 8 -13.05 8.95 -18.65
C ILE A 8 -11.99 9.19 -17.55
N LEU A 9 -11.39 10.37 -17.52
CA LEU A 9 -10.41 10.73 -16.48
C LEU A 9 -11.07 10.80 -15.11
N GLY A 10 -12.28 11.36 -15.01
CA GLY A 10 -13.08 11.41 -13.79
C GLY A 10 -13.39 10.00 -13.26
N LEU A 11 -13.78 9.06 -14.13
CA LEU A 11 -13.98 7.67 -13.78
C LEU A 11 -12.69 7.01 -13.28
N TYR A 12 -11.56 7.29 -13.91
CA TYR A 12 -10.26 6.77 -13.50
C TYR A 12 -9.89 7.25 -12.09
N VAL A 13 -9.99 8.55 -11.86
CA VAL A 13 -9.70 9.15 -10.54
C VAL A 13 -10.64 8.59 -9.48
N SER A 14 -11.96 8.52 -9.76
CA SER A 14 -12.95 7.95 -8.84
C SER A 14 -12.59 6.52 -8.44
N LYS A 15 -12.27 5.67 -9.42
CA LYS A 15 -11.86 4.27 -9.14
C LYS A 15 -10.57 4.17 -8.34
N THR A 16 -9.60 5.02 -8.60
CA THR A 16 -8.34 5.07 -7.84
C THR A 16 -8.61 5.47 -6.39
N VAL A 17 -9.44 6.49 -6.18
CA VAL A 17 -9.83 6.94 -4.84
C VAL A 17 -10.62 5.84 -4.10
N ASP A 18 -11.55 5.16 -4.78
CA ASP A 18 -12.33 4.05 -4.19
C ASP A 18 -11.42 2.93 -3.67
N ILE A 19 -10.41 2.53 -4.47
CA ILE A 19 -9.43 1.50 -4.08
C ILE A 19 -8.62 1.96 -2.86
N TRP A 20 -8.12 3.20 -2.87
CA TRP A 20 -7.40 3.78 -1.74
C TRP A 20 -8.24 3.84 -0.47
N TRP A 21 -9.50 4.26 -0.61
CA TRP A 21 -10.44 4.35 0.48
C TRP A 21 -10.73 2.98 1.09
N GLU A 22 -10.93 1.97 0.26
CA GLU A 22 -11.21 0.60 0.70
C GLU A 22 -9.99 -0.05 1.38
N ILE A 23 -8.76 0.19 0.87
CA ILE A 23 -7.54 -0.25 1.55
C ILE A 23 -7.45 0.37 2.94
N ARG A 24 -7.68 1.68 3.05
CA ARG A 24 -7.49 2.41 4.31
C ARG A 24 -8.61 2.13 5.32
N HIS A 25 -9.85 2.28 4.93
CA HIS A 25 -11.00 2.14 5.83
C HIS A 25 -11.55 0.72 5.95
N GLY A 26 -11.33 -0.13 4.95
CA GLY A 26 -11.72 -1.53 5.03
C GLY A 26 -10.63 -2.37 5.68
N GLN A 27 -9.58 -2.63 4.95
CA GLN A 27 -8.62 -3.67 5.33
C GLN A 27 -7.64 -3.23 6.42
N LEU A 28 -7.02 -2.05 6.30
CA LEU A 28 -6.06 -1.58 7.31
C LEU A 28 -6.75 -1.30 8.64
N GLN A 29 -7.96 -0.72 8.61
CA GLN A 29 -8.76 -0.51 9.80
C GLN A 29 -9.13 -1.84 10.48
N THR A 30 -9.40 -2.90 9.71
CA THR A 30 -9.65 -4.24 10.26
C THR A 30 -8.45 -4.76 11.04
N VAL A 31 -7.22 -4.62 10.51
CA VAL A 31 -6.00 -5.03 11.23
C VAL A 31 -5.83 -4.26 12.53
N LEU A 32 -6.06 -2.94 12.51
CA LEU A 32 -5.96 -2.10 13.70
C LEU A 32 -7.03 -2.45 14.74
N ASN A 33 -8.27 -2.64 14.33
CA ASN A 33 -9.36 -3.03 15.22
C ASN A 33 -9.12 -4.40 15.86
N THR A 34 -8.59 -5.36 15.08
CA THR A 34 -8.20 -6.67 15.59
C THR A 34 -7.13 -6.53 16.68
N LEU A 35 -6.09 -5.73 16.43
CA LEU A 35 -5.03 -5.51 17.42
C LEU A 35 -5.57 -4.84 18.69
N ASP A 36 -6.44 -3.86 18.55
CA ASP A 36 -7.09 -3.16 19.66
C ASP A 36 -7.97 -4.13 20.48
N SER A 37 -8.82 -4.93 19.82
CA SER A 37 -9.65 -5.95 20.46
C SER A 37 -8.85 -6.99 21.21
N MET A 38 -7.74 -7.46 20.63
CA MET A 38 -6.83 -8.40 21.28
C MET A 38 -6.13 -7.77 22.49
N SER A 39 -5.64 -6.54 22.35
CA SER A 39 -4.98 -5.79 23.41
C SER A 39 -5.90 -5.54 24.60
N LEU A 40 -7.15 -5.16 24.33
CA LEU A 40 -8.18 -4.98 25.38
C LEU A 40 -8.41 -6.29 26.15
N ARG A 41 -8.58 -7.41 25.45
CA ARG A 41 -8.79 -8.71 26.13
C ARG A 41 -7.57 -9.14 26.92
N MET A 42 -6.36 -8.94 26.38
CA MET A 42 -5.13 -9.23 27.12
C MET A 42 -5.04 -8.39 28.41
N ALA A 43 -5.43 -7.12 28.36
CA ALA A 43 -5.46 -6.27 29.55
C ALA A 43 -6.48 -6.76 30.60
N ILE A 44 -7.60 -7.35 30.17
CA ILE A 44 -8.62 -7.92 31.06
C ILE A 44 -8.13 -9.25 31.68
N TYR A 45 -7.50 -10.12 30.89
CA TYR A 45 -7.07 -11.46 31.36
C TYR A 45 -5.78 -11.43 32.17
N PHE A 46 -4.94 -10.43 31.92
CA PHE A 46 -3.70 -10.19 32.63
C PHE A 46 -3.74 -8.83 33.35
N PRO A 47 -4.60 -8.66 34.37
CA PRO A 47 -4.77 -7.36 35.05
C PRO A 47 -3.56 -7.01 35.93
N GLY A 48 -2.70 -7.98 36.21
CA GLY A 48 -1.55 -7.82 37.10
C GLY A 48 -0.43 -6.96 36.48
N THR A 49 0.48 -6.58 37.35
CA THR A 49 1.75 -5.90 37.02
C THR A 49 2.93 -6.87 37.20
N SER A 50 2.67 -8.17 37.29
CA SER A 50 3.73 -9.18 37.33
C SER A 50 4.55 -9.11 36.04
N GLU A 51 5.81 -9.50 36.11
CA GLU A 51 6.70 -9.50 34.95
C GLU A 51 6.12 -10.37 33.82
N GLU A 52 5.53 -11.51 34.16
CA GLU A 52 4.89 -12.42 33.19
C GLU A 52 3.66 -11.80 32.51
N ASP A 53 2.83 -11.06 33.27
CA ASP A 53 1.64 -10.38 32.70
C ASP A 53 2.04 -9.24 31.76
N MET A 54 3.10 -8.52 32.12
CA MET A 54 3.64 -7.44 31.28
C MET A 54 4.26 -8.00 30.01
N GLU A 55 5.04 -9.08 30.11
CA GLU A 55 5.62 -9.75 28.95
C GLU A 55 4.54 -10.25 27.97
N ALA A 56 3.46 -10.86 28.47
CA ALA A 56 2.37 -11.35 27.65
C ALA A 56 1.69 -10.21 26.84
N LYS A 57 1.44 -9.07 27.49
CA LYS A 57 0.86 -7.88 26.84
C LYS A 57 1.82 -7.29 25.81
N GLU A 58 3.06 -7.08 26.20
CA GLU A 58 4.09 -6.49 25.35
C GLU A 58 4.37 -7.32 24.09
N GLN A 59 4.41 -8.65 24.24
CA GLN A 59 4.67 -9.54 23.13
C GLN A 59 3.59 -9.44 22.02
N ILE A 60 2.31 -9.37 22.40
CA ILE A 60 1.23 -9.23 21.43
C ILE A 60 1.27 -7.85 20.74
N LEU A 61 1.49 -6.78 21.52
CA LEU A 61 1.62 -5.43 20.97
C LEU A 61 2.82 -5.31 20.04
N ARG A 62 3.96 -5.90 20.42
CA ARG A 62 5.17 -5.94 19.60
C ARG A 62 4.93 -6.65 18.27
N TYR A 63 4.31 -7.81 18.28
CA TYR A 63 3.98 -8.54 17.07
C TYR A 63 2.95 -7.81 16.19
N GLY A 64 1.94 -7.19 16.80
CA GLY A 64 0.99 -6.36 16.05
C GLY A 64 1.66 -5.19 15.35
N ALA A 65 2.50 -4.44 16.07
CA ALA A 65 3.27 -3.33 15.49
C ALA A 65 4.25 -3.80 14.41
N LEU A 66 4.91 -4.94 14.63
CA LEU A 66 5.80 -5.59 13.67
C LEU A 66 5.06 -5.93 12.37
N SER A 67 3.88 -6.57 12.49
CA SER A 67 3.08 -6.95 11.32
C SER A 67 2.68 -5.73 10.46
N ILE A 68 2.25 -4.64 11.10
CA ILE A 68 1.87 -3.40 10.40
C ILE A 68 3.09 -2.79 9.70
N LYS A 69 4.24 -2.69 10.37
CA LYS A 69 5.47 -2.16 9.75
C LYS A 69 5.95 -3.03 8.59
N LEU A 70 5.89 -4.37 8.74
CA LEU A 70 6.21 -5.29 7.65
C LEU A 70 5.26 -5.13 6.47
N LEU A 71 3.95 -4.95 6.70
CA LEU A 71 2.98 -4.72 5.65
C LEU A 71 3.34 -3.48 4.81
N PHE A 72 3.71 -2.36 5.45
CA PHE A 72 4.13 -1.15 4.73
C PHE A 72 5.45 -1.33 3.99
N LYS A 73 6.40 -2.09 4.55
CA LYS A 73 7.66 -2.40 3.88
C LYS A 73 7.43 -3.33 2.68
N GLU A 74 6.66 -4.42 2.84
CA GLU A 74 6.27 -5.31 1.74
C GLU A 74 5.52 -4.57 0.63
N ALA A 75 4.62 -3.64 0.98
CA ALA A 75 3.91 -2.82 -0.01
C ALA A 75 4.87 -1.96 -0.87
N ARG A 76 5.96 -1.47 -0.29
CA ARG A 76 7.00 -0.74 -1.03
C ARG A 76 7.88 -1.65 -1.87
N GLU A 77 8.14 -2.88 -1.40
CA GLU A 77 8.94 -3.89 -2.13
C GLU A 77 8.23 -4.37 -3.42
N ILE A 78 6.90 -4.21 -3.51
CA ILE A 78 6.13 -4.57 -4.71
C ILE A 78 6.60 -3.76 -5.93
N ASP A 79 7.03 -2.50 -5.72
CA ASP A 79 7.53 -1.64 -6.79
C ASP A 79 8.97 -1.96 -7.23
N ALA A 80 9.67 -2.86 -6.52
CA ALA A 80 11.02 -3.27 -6.91
C ALA A 80 11.00 -4.10 -8.20
N TRP A 81 11.84 -3.72 -9.16
CA TRP A 81 11.82 -4.22 -10.53
C TRP A 81 12.34 -5.65 -10.70
N THR A 82 13.26 -6.06 -9.82
CA THR A 82 13.86 -7.40 -9.90
C THR A 82 13.62 -8.20 -8.62
N VAL A 83 13.67 -9.53 -8.75
CA VAL A 83 13.59 -10.43 -7.59
C VAL A 83 14.77 -10.20 -6.64
N GLU A 84 15.93 -9.86 -7.20
CA GLU A 84 17.16 -9.61 -6.46
C GLU A 84 17.07 -8.34 -5.65
N ASP A 85 16.51 -7.25 -6.22
CA ASP A 85 16.24 -5.99 -5.53
C ASP A 85 15.24 -6.19 -4.38
N ARG A 86 14.22 -7.02 -4.58
CA ARG A 86 13.25 -7.37 -3.52
C ARG A 86 13.89 -8.11 -2.36
N LEU A 87 14.77 -9.07 -2.66
CA LEU A 87 15.47 -9.84 -1.62
C LEU A 87 16.44 -8.95 -0.83
N THR A 88 17.20 -8.11 -1.51
CA THR A 88 18.17 -7.20 -0.88
C THR A 88 17.44 -6.16 -0.01
N SER A 89 16.44 -5.47 -0.56
CA SER A 89 15.61 -4.52 0.16
C SER A 89 14.90 -5.17 1.34
N GLY A 90 14.42 -6.40 1.17
CA GLY A 90 13.79 -7.16 2.22
C GLY A 90 14.71 -7.50 3.39
N CYS A 91 15.99 -7.80 3.13
CA CYS A 91 16.98 -8.04 4.18
C CYS A 91 17.31 -6.76 4.95
N ASP A 92 17.52 -5.64 4.25
CA ASP A 92 17.79 -4.33 4.88
C ASP A 92 16.61 -3.87 5.73
N ASN A 93 15.39 -4.05 5.25
CA ASN A 93 14.18 -3.76 5.97
C ASN A 93 14.05 -4.55 7.29
N LEU A 94 14.46 -5.82 7.31
CA LEU A 94 14.45 -6.65 8.52
C LEU A 94 15.53 -6.23 9.52
N LEU A 95 16.71 -5.80 9.04
CA LEU A 95 17.77 -5.27 9.90
C LEU A 95 17.35 -3.98 10.61
N ASP A 96 16.62 -3.10 9.93
CA ASP A 96 16.09 -1.89 10.54
C ASP A 96 15.09 -2.19 11.66
N LEU A 97 14.20 -3.17 11.44
CA LEU A 97 13.24 -3.61 12.46
C LEU A 97 13.91 -4.26 13.67
N GLU A 98 15.03 -4.96 13.48
CA GLU A 98 15.86 -5.47 14.57
C GLU A 98 16.49 -4.34 15.38
N LYS A 99 17.05 -3.30 14.73
CA LYS A 99 17.60 -2.12 15.39
C LYS A 99 16.55 -1.35 16.20
N GLU A 100 15.31 -1.31 15.71
CA GLU A 100 14.18 -0.71 16.41
C GLU A 100 13.67 -1.53 17.61
N GLY A 101 14.20 -2.73 17.83
CA GLY A 101 13.80 -3.63 18.93
C GLY A 101 12.46 -4.35 18.69
N LEU A 102 11.88 -4.24 17.51
CA LEU A 102 10.62 -4.93 17.15
C LEU A 102 10.85 -6.39 16.77
N LEU A 103 12.06 -6.73 16.33
CA LEU A 103 12.42 -8.03 15.81
C LEU A 103 13.68 -8.53 16.52
N THR A 104 13.63 -9.76 17.01
CA THR A 104 14.83 -10.43 17.55
C THR A 104 15.66 -11.01 16.40
N ARG A 105 16.96 -11.25 16.65
CA ARG A 105 17.86 -11.86 15.66
C ARG A 105 17.37 -13.22 15.17
N GLN A 106 16.76 -14.01 16.05
CA GLN A 106 16.22 -15.33 15.70
C GLN A 106 14.98 -15.20 14.80
N GLU A 107 14.05 -14.30 15.17
CA GLU A 107 12.85 -14.01 14.37
C GLU A 107 13.21 -13.44 12.99
N ARG A 108 14.24 -12.58 12.92
CA ARG A 108 14.76 -12.07 11.64
C ARG A 108 15.19 -13.20 10.72
N HIS A 109 15.96 -14.15 11.25
CA HIS A 109 16.43 -15.31 10.46
C HIS A 109 15.26 -16.14 9.92
N LEU A 110 14.20 -16.33 10.73
CA LEU A 110 13.00 -17.04 10.29
C LEU A 110 12.24 -16.28 9.19
N LEU A 111 12.16 -14.94 9.26
CA LEU A 111 11.46 -14.13 8.26
C LEU A 111 12.25 -13.93 6.96
N THR A 112 13.57 -14.10 6.96
CA THR A 112 14.42 -13.82 5.79
C THR A 112 13.96 -14.60 4.55
N HIS A 113 13.53 -15.85 4.73
CA HIS A 113 13.14 -16.73 3.63
C HIS A 113 11.61 -16.87 3.48
N CYS A 114 10.83 -16.14 4.28
CA CYS A 114 9.37 -16.24 4.24
C CYS A 114 8.79 -15.26 3.21
N PRO A 115 7.96 -15.72 2.27
CA PRO A 115 7.06 -14.85 1.55
C PRO A 115 5.97 -14.36 2.51
N CYS A 116 5.42 -13.17 2.26
CA CYS A 116 4.31 -12.61 3.06
C CYS A 116 4.64 -12.52 4.57
N ARG A 117 5.77 -11.92 4.91
CA ARG A 117 6.31 -11.80 6.27
C ARG A 117 5.30 -11.21 7.26
N SER A 118 4.56 -10.19 6.84
CA SER A 118 3.52 -9.54 7.63
C SER A 118 2.40 -10.50 8.07
N GLN A 119 2.08 -11.51 7.25
CA GLN A 119 1.09 -12.53 7.58
C GLN A 119 1.64 -13.61 8.52
N VAL A 120 2.93 -13.95 8.40
CA VAL A 120 3.59 -14.97 9.24
C VAL A 120 3.60 -14.54 10.71
N VAL A 121 3.74 -13.26 10.97
CA VAL A 121 3.71 -12.73 12.35
C VAL A 121 2.40 -13.09 13.06
N TRP A 122 1.27 -13.11 12.37
CA TRP A 122 -0.01 -13.51 12.97
C TRP A 122 -0.08 -15.00 13.31
N VAL A 123 0.71 -15.84 12.65
CA VAL A 123 0.89 -17.25 13.04
C VAL A 123 1.66 -17.32 14.37
N TRP A 124 2.66 -16.45 14.56
CA TRP A 124 3.38 -16.39 15.84
C TRP A 124 2.49 -15.90 16.97
N VAL A 125 1.65 -14.89 16.73
CA VAL A 125 0.64 -14.44 17.70
C VAL A 125 -0.29 -15.60 18.09
N ALA A 126 -0.84 -16.32 17.10
CA ALA A 126 -1.70 -17.47 17.33
C ALA A 126 -0.99 -18.59 18.15
N SER A 127 0.26 -18.88 17.80
CA SER A 127 1.07 -19.87 18.51
C SER A 127 1.37 -19.46 19.95
N TYR A 128 1.66 -18.18 20.18
CA TYR A 128 1.90 -17.63 21.50
C TYR A 128 0.66 -17.73 22.40
N ILE A 129 -0.51 -17.33 21.88
CA ILE A 129 -1.79 -17.43 22.59
C ILE A 129 -2.14 -18.89 22.89
N THR A 130 -1.94 -19.79 21.93
CA THR A 130 -2.16 -21.23 22.15
C THR A 130 -1.30 -21.76 23.29
N ARG A 131 -0.04 -21.31 23.38
CA ARG A 131 0.84 -21.67 24.50
C ARG A 131 0.30 -21.14 25.82
N LEU A 132 -0.12 -19.87 25.90
CA LEU A 132 -0.71 -19.31 27.11
C LEU A 132 -1.97 -20.07 27.56
N CYS A 133 -2.78 -20.55 26.62
CA CYS A 133 -3.94 -21.39 26.92
C CYS A 133 -3.56 -22.77 27.45
N LEU A 134 -2.54 -23.41 26.85
CA LEU A 134 -2.04 -24.73 27.29
C LEU A 134 -1.36 -24.69 28.66
N ASP A 135 -0.66 -23.59 28.95
CA ASP A 135 -0.01 -23.36 30.25
C ASP A 135 -1.03 -23.00 31.35
N GLY A 136 -2.33 -22.93 31.02
CA GLY A 136 -3.39 -22.63 31.99
C GLY A 136 -3.38 -21.16 32.48
N LYS A 137 -2.64 -20.29 31.83
CA LYS A 137 -2.54 -18.84 32.16
C LYS A 137 -3.76 -18.04 31.74
N MET A 138 -4.58 -18.59 30.85
CA MET A 138 -5.82 -17.92 30.35
C MET A 138 -7.06 -18.56 30.99
N PRO A 139 -8.04 -17.73 31.44
CA PRO A 139 -9.35 -18.23 31.83
C PRO A 139 -10.08 -18.79 30.61
N ASP A 140 -10.88 -19.84 30.79
CA ASP A 140 -11.65 -20.51 29.73
C ASP A 140 -10.81 -20.74 28.43
N PRO A 141 -9.78 -21.58 28.50
CA PRO A 141 -8.76 -21.68 27.46
C PRO A 141 -9.31 -22.04 26.08
N LEU A 142 -10.32 -22.91 26.01
CA LEU A 142 -10.89 -23.34 24.72
C LEU A 142 -11.60 -22.21 24.00
N ARG A 143 -12.47 -21.48 24.72
CA ARG A 143 -13.23 -20.36 24.14
C ARG A 143 -12.33 -19.21 23.75
N ASN A 144 -11.33 -18.91 24.57
CA ASN A 144 -10.39 -17.83 24.29
C ASN A 144 -9.46 -18.18 23.14
N GLN A 145 -8.98 -19.40 23.06
CA GLN A 145 -8.20 -19.86 21.92
C GLN A 145 -8.96 -19.70 20.61
N GLU A 146 -10.22 -20.16 20.54
CA GLU A 146 -11.04 -20.02 19.34
C GLU A 146 -11.24 -18.55 18.93
N TYR A 147 -11.55 -17.70 19.89
CA TYR A 147 -11.70 -16.27 19.65
C TYR A 147 -10.43 -15.62 19.09
N PHE A 148 -9.30 -15.80 19.76
CA PHE A 148 -8.04 -15.20 19.33
C PHE A 148 -7.54 -15.74 17.99
N LEU A 149 -7.77 -17.02 17.71
CA LEU A 149 -7.47 -17.60 16.39
C LEU A 149 -8.35 -16.95 15.30
N GLY A 150 -9.62 -16.71 15.58
CA GLY A 150 -10.53 -15.99 14.70
C GLY A 150 -10.01 -14.59 14.35
N GLU A 151 -9.58 -13.83 15.38
CA GLU A 151 -8.98 -12.50 15.20
C GLU A 151 -7.67 -12.57 14.36
N CYS A 152 -6.79 -13.52 14.65
CA CYS A 152 -5.55 -13.71 13.87
C CYS A 152 -5.83 -14.03 12.41
N ILE A 153 -6.84 -14.86 12.12
CA ILE A 153 -7.27 -15.18 10.74
C ILE A 153 -7.82 -13.95 10.06
N GLN A 154 -8.64 -13.15 10.76
CA GLN A 154 -9.22 -11.93 10.22
C GLN A 154 -8.14 -10.90 9.85
N ALA A 155 -7.18 -10.66 10.75
CA ALA A 155 -6.07 -9.75 10.49
C ALA A 155 -5.19 -10.24 9.31
N ARG A 156 -4.86 -11.54 9.28
CA ARG A 156 -4.11 -12.14 8.18
C ARG A 156 -4.82 -11.97 6.83
N ASN A 157 -6.13 -12.23 6.79
CA ASN A 157 -6.92 -12.06 5.57
C ASN A 157 -6.99 -10.60 5.14
N ALA A 158 -7.13 -9.66 6.08
CA ALA A 158 -7.10 -8.24 5.79
C ALA A 158 -5.75 -7.80 5.17
N ILE A 159 -4.63 -8.26 5.72
CA ILE A 159 -3.28 -8.02 5.18
C ILE A 159 -3.15 -8.62 3.76
N ALA A 160 -3.59 -9.87 3.56
CA ALA A 160 -3.57 -10.51 2.25
C ALA A 160 -4.36 -9.69 1.21
N ASN A 161 -5.52 -9.16 1.59
CA ASN A 161 -6.35 -8.32 0.73
C ASN A 161 -5.67 -6.98 0.40
N VAL A 162 -4.98 -6.34 1.37
CA VAL A 162 -4.19 -5.12 1.09
C VAL A 162 -3.14 -5.40 0.04
N LEU A 163 -2.31 -6.43 0.24
CA LEU A 163 -1.24 -6.79 -0.68
C LEU A 163 -1.76 -7.20 -2.05
N ALA A 164 -2.85 -7.99 -2.10
CA ALA A 164 -3.50 -8.37 -3.35
C ALA A 164 -3.99 -7.14 -4.13
N ARG A 165 -4.62 -6.16 -3.47
CA ARG A 165 -5.11 -4.94 -4.11
C ARG A 165 -3.99 -4.04 -4.61
N ILE A 166 -2.90 -3.91 -3.86
CA ILE A 166 -1.71 -3.15 -4.30
C ILE A 166 -1.07 -3.84 -5.51
N ASN A 167 -1.00 -5.17 -5.52
CA ASN A 167 -0.47 -5.95 -6.64
C ASN A 167 -1.39 -5.97 -7.87
N THR A 168 -2.69 -5.73 -7.69
CA THR A 168 -3.64 -5.74 -8.80
C THR A 168 -3.58 -4.40 -9.53
N GLN A 169 -2.80 -4.34 -10.58
CA GLN A 169 -2.73 -3.18 -11.46
C GLN A 169 -4.06 -3.01 -12.21
N PHE A 170 -4.38 -1.76 -12.56
CA PHE A 170 -5.48 -1.50 -13.50
C PHE A 170 -5.23 -2.27 -14.81
N PRO A 171 -6.29 -2.79 -15.46
CA PRO A 171 -6.14 -3.44 -16.75
C PRO A 171 -5.31 -2.55 -17.70
N LEU A 172 -4.26 -3.11 -18.26
CA LEU A 172 -3.30 -2.40 -19.12
C LEU A 172 -4.03 -1.65 -20.26
N SER A 173 -5.05 -2.27 -20.82
CA SER A 173 -5.91 -1.68 -21.86
C SER A 173 -6.60 -0.39 -21.39
N TYR A 174 -7.04 -0.32 -20.13
CA TYR A 174 -7.68 0.87 -19.57
C TYR A 174 -6.67 2.01 -19.36
N THR A 175 -5.51 1.70 -18.83
CA THR A 175 -4.43 2.68 -18.64
C THR A 175 -3.97 3.24 -19.99
N HIS A 176 -3.78 2.37 -20.99
CA HIS A 176 -3.44 2.81 -22.36
C HIS A 176 -4.52 3.66 -22.98
N LEU A 177 -5.80 3.32 -22.78
CA LEU A 177 -6.91 4.12 -23.28
C LEU A 177 -6.88 5.53 -22.69
N VAL A 178 -6.69 5.67 -21.37
CA VAL A 178 -6.59 6.98 -20.70
C VAL A 178 -5.42 7.79 -21.27
N VAL A 179 -4.22 7.18 -21.34
CA VAL A 179 -3.02 7.83 -21.89
C VAL A 179 -3.23 8.26 -23.35
N PHE A 180 -3.81 7.38 -24.17
CA PHE A 180 -4.13 7.69 -25.57
C PHE A 180 -5.10 8.87 -25.67
N MET A 181 -6.18 8.88 -24.88
CA MET A 181 -7.16 9.95 -24.87
C MET A 181 -6.57 11.30 -24.44
N VAL A 182 -5.69 11.29 -23.43
CA VAL A 182 -4.98 12.51 -22.99
C VAL A 182 -4.07 13.03 -24.11
N LYS A 183 -3.31 12.14 -24.77
CA LYS A 183 -2.44 12.53 -25.90
C LYS A 183 -3.25 13.06 -27.09
N LEU A 184 -4.39 12.43 -27.40
CA LEU A 184 -5.30 12.88 -28.45
C LEU A 184 -5.86 14.26 -28.12
N LEU A 185 -6.25 14.50 -26.87
CA LEU A 185 -6.74 15.81 -26.43
C LEU A 185 -5.66 16.90 -26.57
N LEU A 186 -4.41 16.61 -26.15
CA LEU A 186 -3.28 17.52 -26.32
C LEU A 186 -3.03 17.83 -27.81
N PHE A 187 -3.10 16.83 -28.68
CA PHE A 187 -2.96 17.03 -30.13
C PHE A 187 -4.05 17.96 -30.69
N VAL A 188 -5.33 17.71 -30.33
CA VAL A 188 -6.45 18.55 -30.75
C VAL A 188 -6.26 19.98 -30.25
N HIS A 189 -5.84 20.19 -29.01
CA HIS A 189 -5.57 21.51 -28.47
C HIS A 189 -4.41 22.22 -29.20
N ALA A 190 -3.36 21.49 -29.56
CA ALA A 190 -2.23 22.04 -30.32
C ALA A 190 -2.69 22.53 -31.71
N VAL A 191 -3.54 21.76 -32.40
CA VAL A 191 -4.10 22.15 -33.70
C VAL A 191 -4.98 23.39 -33.56
N VAL A 192 -5.87 23.44 -32.57
CA VAL A 192 -6.74 24.60 -32.31
C VAL A 192 -5.91 25.85 -31.96
N ALA A 193 -4.89 25.70 -31.11
CA ALA A 193 -4.00 26.80 -30.75
C ALA A 193 -3.23 27.32 -31.98
N GLY A 194 -2.75 26.44 -32.84
CA GLY A 194 -2.10 26.82 -34.10
C GLY A 194 -3.04 27.59 -35.04
N TYR A 195 -4.30 27.15 -35.14
CA TYR A 195 -5.32 27.86 -35.93
C TYR A 195 -5.61 29.27 -35.37
N ILE A 196 -5.80 29.40 -34.05
CA ILE A 196 -6.05 30.70 -33.39
C ILE A 196 -4.84 31.63 -33.52
N LEU A 197 -3.62 31.11 -33.41
CA LEU A 197 -2.39 31.87 -33.65
C LEU A 197 -2.32 32.41 -35.09
N GLY A 198 -2.64 31.60 -36.08
CA GLY A 198 -2.71 31.99 -37.46
C GLY A 198 -3.74 33.13 -37.70
N LEU A 199 -4.94 33.01 -37.11
CA LEU A 199 -5.95 34.05 -37.13
C LEU A 199 -5.49 35.34 -36.44
N ALA A 200 -4.87 35.25 -35.27
CA ALA A 200 -4.35 36.37 -34.50
C ALA A 200 -3.27 37.14 -35.31
N TYR A 201 -2.43 36.42 -36.06
CA TYR A 201 -1.42 37.00 -36.93
C TYR A 201 -2.07 37.77 -38.09
N ILE A 202 -3.10 37.21 -38.74
CA ILE A 202 -3.80 37.86 -39.89
C ILE A 202 -4.62 39.07 -39.43
N THR A 203 -5.28 38.99 -38.26
CA THR A 203 -6.17 40.02 -37.73
C THR A 203 -5.47 41.09 -36.89
N GLY A 204 -4.20 40.88 -36.51
CA GLY A 204 -3.43 41.79 -35.66
C GLY A 204 -3.78 41.70 -34.16
N TYR A 205 -4.64 40.77 -33.73
CA TYR A 205 -5.04 40.58 -32.33
C TYR A 205 -4.08 39.65 -31.59
N TYR A 206 -2.83 40.04 -31.45
CA TYR A 206 -1.75 39.19 -30.84
C TYR A 206 -2.00 38.77 -29.40
N TYR A 207 -2.80 39.53 -28.64
CA TYR A 207 -3.14 39.18 -27.25
C TYR A 207 -3.82 37.81 -27.13
N TRP A 208 -4.79 37.51 -27.99
CA TRP A 208 -5.48 36.21 -27.98
C TRP A 208 -4.57 35.06 -28.36
N GLY A 209 -3.62 35.30 -29.27
CA GLY A 209 -2.60 34.31 -29.60
C GLY A 209 -1.70 33.97 -28.39
N ALA A 210 -1.22 34.99 -27.68
CA ALA A 210 -0.41 34.83 -26.49
C ALA A 210 -1.13 34.06 -25.38
N VAL A 211 -2.42 34.34 -25.12
CA VAL A 211 -3.24 33.64 -24.15
C VAL A 211 -3.37 32.17 -24.51
N GLN A 212 -3.57 31.81 -25.78
CA GLN A 212 -3.68 30.41 -26.21
C GLN A 212 -2.38 29.64 -26.07
N VAL A 213 -1.23 30.27 -26.34
CA VAL A 213 0.09 29.65 -26.12
C VAL A 213 0.31 29.39 -24.63
N ALA A 214 0.02 30.36 -23.77
CA ALA A 214 0.14 30.21 -22.32
C ALA A 214 -0.77 29.08 -21.81
N TYR A 215 -2.02 29.02 -22.27
CA TYR A 215 -2.95 27.95 -21.92
C TYR A 215 -2.44 26.58 -22.35
N LEU A 216 -1.89 26.43 -23.55
CA LEU A 216 -1.34 25.17 -24.05
C LEU A 216 -0.12 24.73 -23.25
N ILE A 217 0.76 25.66 -22.86
CA ILE A 217 1.92 25.37 -22.01
C ILE A 217 1.47 24.87 -20.64
N ILE A 218 0.57 25.59 -19.98
CA ILE A 218 0.03 25.23 -18.67
C ILE A 218 -0.61 23.83 -18.75
N TRP A 219 -1.46 23.60 -19.76
CA TRP A 219 -2.14 22.32 -19.94
C TRP A 219 -1.18 21.18 -20.19
N THR A 220 -0.11 21.40 -20.97
CA THR A 220 0.92 20.39 -21.23
C THR A 220 1.69 20.03 -19.95
N ILE A 221 2.04 21.02 -19.13
CA ILE A 221 2.74 20.79 -17.84
C ILE A 221 1.86 19.98 -16.90
N PHE A 222 0.57 20.30 -16.76
CA PHE A 222 -0.34 19.54 -15.88
C PHE A 222 -0.59 18.10 -16.35
N HIS A 223 -0.47 17.85 -17.66
CA HIS A 223 -0.74 16.52 -18.24
C HIS A 223 0.52 15.75 -18.62
N GLN A 224 1.72 16.29 -18.37
CA GLN A 224 2.92 15.47 -18.31
C GLN A 224 2.81 14.60 -17.05
N VAL A 225 2.14 13.46 -17.20
CA VAL A 225 2.27 12.36 -16.26
C VAL A 225 3.77 12.07 -16.19
N PRO A 226 4.41 12.10 -15.00
CA PRO A 226 5.77 11.67 -14.89
C PRO A 226 5.80 10.23 -15.41
N THR A 227 6.34 10.08 -16.63
CA THR A 227 6.69 8.75 -17.12
C THR A 227 7.71 8.24 -16.13
N ALA A 228 7.33 7.21 -15.34
CA ALA A 228 8.28 6.52 -14.50
C ALA A 228 9.54 6.29 -15.33
N PRO A 229 10.74 6.57 -14.78
CA PRO A 229 11.97 6.38 -15.53
C PRO A 229 11.95 4.96 -16.09
N THR A 230 12.08 4.85 -17.43
CA THR A 230 12.19 3.55 -18.07
C THR A 230 13.36 2.85 -17.41
N PRO A 231 13.19 1.61 -16.89
CA PRO A 231 14.27 0.89 -16.27
C PRO A 231 15.44 0.81 -17.27
N SER A 232 16.64 1.14 -16.82
CA SER A 232 17.83 0.92 -17.60
C SER A 232 17.89 -0.57 -18.01
N PRO A 233 18.19 -0.89 -19.28
CA PRO A 233 18.31 -2.28 -19.68
C PRO A 233 19.36 -2.96 -18.79
N PRO A 234 19.15 -4.23 -18.42
CA PRO A 234 20.11 -4.97 -17.61
C PRO A 234 21.48 -4.96 -18.33
N PRO A 235 22.59 -4.91 -17.57
CA PRO A 235 23.91 -4.97 -18.16
C PRO A 235 24.04 -6.26 -18.96
N PRO A 236 24.73 -6.25 -20.12
CA PRO A 236 24.96 -7.44 -20.92
C PRO A 236 25.77 -8.47 -20.10
N HIS A 237 25.27 -9.70 -20.03
CA HIS A 237 25.95 -10.83 -19.40
C HIS A 237 27.24 -11.17 -20.11
#